data_83094ded0e40d78ca5acf577cccc62b0
#
_entry.id   83094ded0e40d78ca5acf577cccc62b0
#
_cell.length_a   1.000
_cell.length_b   1.000
_cell.length_c   1.000
_cell.angle_alpha   90.00
_cell.angle_beta   90.00
_cell.angle_gamma   90.00
#
_symmetry.space_group_name_H-M   'P 1'
#
loop_
_entity.id
_entity.type
_entity.pdbx_description
1 polymer ?
#
loop_
_entity_poly.entity_id
_entity_poly.type
_entity_poly.pdbx_seq_one_letter_code
_entity_poly.pdbx_strand_id
1 'polypeptide(L)'
;MPQCPHQALQIVDGKVLWNAVVCEQCDTCLKMCPQHATPMAQSMSVDEVLSHIRKAVLFIEGITVSGGEATTQLPFVVALFTAIKNDPQLRHLTCLVDSNGMLSETGWEKLLPVCDGAMLDLKAWGSECHQQLTGRDNQQIKRSICLLAERGKLAELRLLVILARWIICNTSKNWRCLSRDLAMFRYA
;
A
#
# COMPACT_ATOMS: atom_id res chain seq x y z
N MET A 1 1.60 -29.47 1.16
CA MET A 1 2.35 -29.25 2.41
C MET A 1 1.82 -30.22 3.44
N PRO A 2 2.61 -31.22 3.87
CA PRO A 2 2.13 -32.26 4.74
C PRO A 2 1.74 -31.85 6.17
N GLN A 3 1.94 -30.58 6.49
CA GLN A 3 1.72 -30.03 7.83
C GLN A 3 0.40 -29.27 7.99
N CYS A 4 -0.41 -29.13 6.94
CA CYS A 4 -1.76 -28.60 7.10
C CYS A 4 -2.69 -29.72 7.59
N PRO A 5 -3.25 -29.64 8.81
CA PRO A 5 -4.08 -30.73 9.37
C PRO A 5 -5.36 -30.93 8.56
N HIS A 6 -5.84 -29.90 7.86
CA HIS A 6 -7.07 -29.93 7.06
C HIS A 6 -6.80 -30.12 5.56
N GLN A 7 -5.53 -30.38 5.15
CA GLN A 7 -5.13 -30.56 3.75
C GLN A 7 -5.56 -29.40 2.82
N ALA A 8 -5.74 -28.21 3.38
CA ALA A 8 -6.16 -27.02 2.65
C ALA A 8 -5.03 -26.39 1.78
N LEU A 9 -3.80 -26.96 1.83
CA LEU A 9 -2.65 -26.44 1.10
C LEU A 9 -2.07 -27.53 0.19
N GLN A 10 -1.86 -27.15 -1.08
CA GLN A 10 -1.18 -27.96 -2.08
C GLN A 10 -0.05 -27.18 -2.72
N ILE A 11 0.99 -27.87 -3.17
CA ILE A 11 2.04 -27.29 -3.99
C ILE A 11 1.87 -27.83 -5.40
N VAL A 12 1.58 -26.92 -6.35
CA VAL A 12 1.46 -27.23 -7.77
C VAL A 12 2.41 -26.32 -8.52
N ASP A 13 3.30 -26.88 -9.32
CA ASP A 13 4.31 -26.14 -10.11
C ASP A 13 5.11 -25.12 -9.28
N GLY A 14 5.49 -25.51 -8.06
CA GLY A 14 6.25 -24.65 -7.13
C GLY A 14 5.45 -23.55 -6.46
N LYS A 15 4.15 -23.44 -6.71
CA LYS A 15 3.24 -22.48 -6.09
C LYS A 15 2.39 -23.15 -5.01
N VAL A 16 2.20 -22.45 -3.90
CA VAL A 16 1.28 -22.88 -2.85
C VAL A 16 -0.14 -22.46 -3.27
N LEU A 17 -1.01 -23.46 -3.42
CA LEU A 17 -2.45 -23.25 -3.63
C LEU A 17 -3.18 -23.44 -2.30
N TRP A 18 -4.07 -22.53 -1.99
CA TRP A 18 -4.92 -22.56 -0.81
C TRP A 18 -6.37 -22.83 -1.18
N ASN A 19 -6.98 -23.80 -0.51
CA ASN A 19 -8.39 -24.12 -0.64
C ASN A 19 -9.16 -23.55 0.56
N ALA A 20 -9.90 -22.47 0.32
CA ALA A 20 -10.67 -21.79 1.34
C ALA A 20 -11.81 -22.63 1.92
N VAL A 21 -12.36 -23.59 1.13
CA VAL A 21 -13.52 -24.40 1.54
C VAL A 21 -13.19 -25.36 2.67
N VAL A 22 -11.97 -25.93 2.66
CA VAL A 22 -11.53 -26.91 3.67
C VAL A 22 -10.59 -26.28 4.72
N CYS A 23 -10.32 -24.98 4.61
CA CYS A 23 -9.46 -24.28 5.56
C CYS A 23 -10.24 -23.85 6.80
N GLU A 24 -9.84 -24.35 7.96
CA GLU A 24 -10.44 -23.96 9.26
C GLU A 24 -9.71 -22.79 9.95
N GLN A 25 -8.85 -22.06 9.23
CA GLN A 25 -8.14 -20.87 9.72
C GLN A 25 -7.37 -21.11 11.04
N CYS A 26 -6.81 -22.31 11.20
CA CYS A 26 -6.11 -22.72 12.43
C CYS A 26 -4.69 -22.15 12.59
N ASP A 27 -4.21 -21.35 11.62
CA ASP A 27 -2.90 -20.68 11.58
C ASP A 27 -1.68 -21.60 11.71
N THR A 28 -1.84 -22.91 11.59
CA THR A 28 -0.73 -23.86 11.62
C THR A 28 0.28 -23.58 10.52
N CYS A 29 -0.18 -23.14 9.33
CA CYS A 29 0.68 -22.77 8.20
C CYS A 29 1.58 -21.57 8.51
N LEU A 30 1.09 -20.57 9.26
CA LEU A 30 1.89 -19.42 9.71
C LEU A 30 2.99 -19.85 10.68
N LYS A 31 2.67 -20.72 11.64
CA LYS A 31 3.62 -21.24 12.62
C LYS A 31 4.72 -22.07 11.98
N MET A 32 4.39 -22.79 10.90
CA MET A 32 5.33 -23.65 10.17
C MET A 32 6.15 -22.93 9.10
N CYS A 33 5.75 -21.71 8.71
CA CYS A 33 6.49 -20.91 7.73
C CYS A 33 7.62 -20.13 8.42
N PRO A 34 8.89 -20.27 8.00
CA PRO A 34 9.99 -19.52 8.59
C PRO A 34 9.85 -18.00 8.50
N GLN A 35 9.13 -17.50 7.48
CA GLN A 35 8.81 -16.09 7.29
C GLN A 35 7.46 -15.70 7.88
N HIS A 36 6.76 -16.59 8.55
CA HIS A 36 5.40 -16.35 9.06
C HIS A 36 4.43 -15.81 7.99
N ALA A 37 4.61 -16.25 6.73
CA ALA A 37 3.78 -15.81 5.62
C ALA A 37 2.48 -16.62 5.54
N THR A 38 1.36 -15.93 5.32
CA THR A 38 0.07 -16.57 5.09
C THR A 38 -0.05 -17.06 3.64
N PRO A 39 -0.49 -18.31 3.40
CA PRO A 39 -0.83 -18.78 2.07
C PRO A 39 -2.26 -18.39 1.64
N MET A 40 -3.03 -17.73 2.50
CA MET A 40 -4.43 -17.37 2.29
C MET A 40 -4.55 -16.18 1.35
N ALA A 41 -3.96 -16.29 0.16
CA ALA A 41 -4.06 -15.30 -0.90
C ALA A 41 -4.91 -15.85 -2.05
N GLN A 42 -5.79 -15.02 -2.58
CA GLN A 42 -6.62 -15.33 -3.74
C GLN A 42 -6.18 -14.48 -4.92
N SER A 43 -6.04 -15.11 -6.09
CA SER A 43 -5.89 -14.36 -7.34
C SER A 43 -7.27 -13.93 -7.80
N MET A 44 -7.44 -12.63 -8.02
CA MET A 44 -8.71 -12.04 -8.43
C MET A 44 -8.52 -11.17 -9.67
N SER A 45 -9.47 -11.23 -10.58
CA SER A 45 -9.61 -10.28 -11.67
C SER A 45 -10.19 -8.96 -11.20
N VAL A 46 -10.08 -7.92 -12.04
CA VAL A 46 -10.71 -6.61 -11.76
C VAL A 46 -12.23 -6.77 -11.58
N ASP A 47 -12.88 -7.58 -12.43
CA ASP A 47 -14.34 -7.78 -12.36
C ASP A 47 -14.79 -8.48 -11.08
N GLU A 48 -14.01 -9.44 -10.58
CA GLU A 48 -14.28 -10.09 -9.29
C GLU A 48 -14.16 -9.09 -8.14
N VAL A 49 -13.12 -8.25 -8.14
CA VAL A 49 -12.97 -7.19 -7.13
C VAL A 49 -14.11 -6.18 -7.21
N LEU A 50 -14.50 -5.73 -8.41
CA LEU A 50 -15.66 -4.85 -8.60
C LEU A 50 -16.96 -5.47 -8.09
N SER A 51 -17.15 -6.77 -8.27
CA SER A 51 -18.29 -7.49 -7.73
C SER A 51 -18.36 -7.42 -6.20
N HIS A 52 -17.20 -7.52 -5.52
CA HIS A 52 -17.13 -7.35 -4.07
C HIS A 52 -17.40 -5.91 -3.65
N ILE A 53 -16.84 -4.92 -4.34
CA ILE A 53 -17.06 -3.49 -4.06
C ILE A 53 -18.57 -3.14 -4.20
N ARG A 54 -19.23 -3.61 -5.27
CA ARG A 54 -20.67 -3.37 -5.46
C ARG A 54 -21.55 -3.90 -4.32
N LYS A 55 -21.17 -5.02 -3.71
CA LYS A 55 -21.90 -5.56 -2.53
C LYS A 55 -21.79 -4.65 -1.30
N ALA A 56 -20.71 -3.88 -1.21
CA ALA A 56 -20.42 -3.01 -0.08
C ALA A 56 -20.74 -1.53 -0.34
N VAL A 57 -21.09 -1.14 -1.56
CA VAL A 57 -21.18 0.25 -2.03
C VAL A 57 -22.05 1.16 -1.17
N LEU A 58 -23.12 0.62 -0.57
CA LEU A 58 -24.02 1.39 0.31
C LEU A 58 -23.41 1.70 1.69
N PHE A 59 -22.27 1.09 2.03
CA PHE A 59 -21.67 1.19 3.35
C PHE A 59 -20.25 1.80 3.32
N ILE A 60 -19.73 2.14 2.12
CA ILE A 60 -18.37 2.65 1.95
C ILE A 60 -18.37 3.97 1.16
N GLU A 61 -17.46 4.87 1.52
CA GLU A 61 -17.23 6.14 0.82
C GLU A 61 -16.02 6.07 -0.12
N GLY A 62 -15.21 5.04 0.01
CA GLY A 62 -14.02 4.86 -0.79
C GLY A 62 -13.36 3.51 -0.59
N ILE A 63 -12.32 3.28 -1.36
CA ILE A 63 -11.46 2.12 -1.25
C ILE A 63 -9.99 2.55 -1.13
N THR A 64 -9.24 1.76 -0.42
CA THR A 64 -7.78 1.88 -0.37
C THR A 64 -7.16 0.59 -0.85
N VAL A 65 -6.30 0.66 -1.84
CA VAL A 65 -5.46 -0.47 -2.24
C VAL A 65 -4.17 -0.41 -1.44
N SER A 66 -3.94 -1.46 -0.65
CA SER A 66 -2.78 -1.66 0.19
C SER A 66 -2.22 -3.08 -0.04
N GLY A 67 -1.33 -3.55 0.81
CA GLY A 67 -0.77 -4.90 0.77
C GLY A 67 0.68 -4.90 1.22
N GLY A 68 1.55 -5.77 0.65
CA GLY A 68 2.99 -5.64 0.85
C GLY A 68 3.49 -4.32 0.27
N GLU A 69 3.28 -4.13 -1.02
CA GLU A 69 3.41 -2.85 -1.73
C GLU A 69 2.45 -2.86 -2.92
N ALA A 70 1.42 -2.02 -2.87
CA ALA A 70 0.36 -1.96 -3.87
C ALA A 70 0.89 -1.65 -5.28
N THR A 71 1.89 -0.79 -5.37
CA THR A 71 2.44 -0.32 -6.66
C THR A 71 3.28 -1.36 -7.40
N THR A 72 3.61 -2.49 -6.78
CA THR A 72 4.22 -3.63 -7.49
C THR A 72 3.24 -4.26 -8.50
N GLN A 73 1.94 -4.06 -8.30
CA GLN A 73 0.87 -4.47 -9.21
C GLN A 73 0.23 -3.25 -9.92
N LEU A 74 1.04 -2.24 -10.25
CA LEU A 74 0.57 -0.98 -10.83
C LEU A 74 -0.43 -1.15 -11.99
N PRO A 75 -0.22 -2.05 -12.98
CA PRO A 75 -1.20 -2.24 -14.06
C PRO A 75 -2.58 -2.65 -13.56
N PHE A 76 -2.63 -3.52 -12.55
CA PHE A 76 -3.88 -3.96 -11.93
C PHE A 76 -4.55 -2.81 -11.16
N VAL A 77 -3.80 -2.07 -10.37
CA VAL A 77 -4.34 -0.94 -9.59
C VAL A 77 -4.91 0.13 -10.51
N VAL A 78 -4.19 0.47 -11.60
CA VAL A 78 -4.68 1.43 -12.61
C VAL A 78 -5.95 0.91 -13.27
N ALA A 79 -5.99 -0.36 -13.69
CA ALA A 79 -7.17 -0.96 -14.30
C ALA A 79 -8.38 -0.96 -13.36
N LEU A 80 -8.18 -1.32 -12.10
CA LEU A 80 -9.23 -1.33 -11.06
C LEU A 80 -9.79 0.08 -10.84
N PHE A 81 -8.94 1.08 -10.60
CA PHE A 81 -9.39 2.45 -10.38
C PHE A 81 -10.07 3.03 -11.63
N THR A 82 -9.54 2.75 -12.82
CA THR A 82 -10.19 3.13 -14.09
C THR A 82 -11.60 2.54 -14.18
N ALA A 83 -11.74 1.26 -13.87
CA ALA A 83 -13.04 0.59 -13.91
C ALA A 83 -14.03 1.18 -12.89
N ILE A 84 -13.57 1.50 -11.67
CA ILE A 84 -14.41 2.17 -10.65
C ILE A 84 -14.86 3.55 -11.12
N LYS A 85 -13.95 4.37 -11.66
CA LYS A 85 -14.29 5.74 -12.12
C LYS A 85 -15.22 5.75 -13.34
N ASN A 86 -15.21 4.69 -14.15
CA ASN A 86 -16.10 4.54 -15.30
C ASN A 86 -17.45 3.89 -14.95
N ASP A 87 -17.58 3.27 -13.78
CA ASP A 87 -18.82 2.62 -13.35
C ASP A 87 -19.80 3.66 -12.74
N PRO A 88 -21.01 3.83 -13.30
CA PRO A 88 -21.99 4.79 -12.77
C PRO A 88 -22.37 4.59 -11.31
N GLN A 89 -22.28 3.35 -10.80
CA GLN A 89 -22.61 3.01 -9.42
C GLN A 89 -21.43 3.22 -8.46
N LEU A 90 -20.18 3.18 -8.96
CA LEU A 90 -18.97 3.20 -8.13
C LEU A 90 -18.16 4.49 -8.26
N ARG A 91 -18.37 5.29 -9.30
CA ARG A 91 -17.54 6.48 -9.61
C ARG A 91 -17.46 7.53 -8.51
N HIS A 92 -18.41 7.52 -7.57
CA HIS A 92 -18.43 8.42 -6.42
C HIS A 92 -17.43 8.00 -5.33
N LEU A 93 -16.97 6.74 -5.36
CA LEU A 93 -16.03 6.24 -4.37
C LEU A 93 -14.65 6.89 -4.52
N THR A 94 -14.08 7.27 -3.39
CA THR A 94 -12.69 7.73 -3.32
C THR A 94 -11.75 6.55 -3.52
N CYS A 95 -10.77 6.68 -4.42
CA CYS A 95 -9.76 5.66 -4.71
C CYS A 95 -8.41 6.10 -4.16
N LEU A 96 -7.96 5.48 -3.08
CA LEU A 96 -6.67 5.77 -2.45
C LEU A 96 -5.69 4.60 -2.64
N VAL A 97 -4.41 4.94 -2.73
CA VAL A 97 -3.32 3.95 -2.70
C VAL A 97 -2.46 4.15 -1.46
N ASP A 98 -2.16 3.04 -0.78
CA ASP A 98 -1.22 2.98 0.33
C ASP A 98 0.11 2.42 -0.18
N SER A 99 1.20 3.19 -0.07
CA SER A 99 2.47 2.88 -0.71
C SER A 99 3.67 3.30 0.14
N ASN A 100 4.77 2.58 -0.06
CA ASN A 100 6.07 2.96 0.49
C ASN A 100 6.74 4.15 -0.25
N GLY A 101 6.11 4.68 -1.29
CA GLY A 101 6.58 5.84 -2.05
C GLY A 101 7.75 5.58 -3.00
N MET A 102 8.15 4.33 -3.21
CA MET A 102 9.26 3.96 -4.11
C MET A 102 8.87 3.92 -5.59
N LEU A 103 7.60 4.15 -5.93
CA LEU A 103 7.13 4.21 -7.31
C LEU A 103 7.84 5.34 -8.07
N SER A 104 8.25 5.07 -9.30
CA SER A 104 8.88 6.07 -10.16
C SER A 104 7.89 7.18 -10.55
N GLU A 105 8.39 8.34 -10.96
CA GLU A 105 7.57 9.44 -11.44
C GLU A 105 6.66 9.02 -12.60
N THR A 106 7.20 8.29 -13.58
CA THR A 106 6.41 7.74 -14.69
C THR A 106 5.35 6.74 -14.23
N GLY A 107 5.58 6.04 -13.11
CA GLY A 107 4.58 5.19 -12.47
C GLY A 107 3.46 6.01 -11.86
N TRP A 108 3.80 7.07 -11.13
CA TRP A 108 2.83 8.01 -10.57
C TRP A 108 1.99 8.68 -11.66
N GLU A 109 2.60 9.12 -12.76
CA GLU A 109 1.88 9.71 -13.89
C GLU A 109 0.81 8.79 -14.49
N LYS A 110 1.03 7.47 -14.45
CA LYS A 110 0.03 6.48 -14.90
C LYS A 110 -1.11 6.32 -13.89
N LEU A 111 -0.82 6.43 -12.60
CA LEU A 111 -1.79 6.18 -11.53
C LEU A 111 -2.63 7.41 -11.20
N LEU A 112 -2.04 8.59 -11.16
CA LEU A 112 -2.67 9.83 -10.71
C LEU A 112 -3.96 10.24 -11.45
N PRO A 113 -4.14 9.96 -12.75
CA PRO A 113 -5.38 10.29 -13.45
C PRO A 113 -6.62 9.57 -12.88
N VAL A 114 -6.44 8.40 -12.26
CA VAL A 114 -7.53 7.56 -11.75
C VAL A 114 -7.52 7.40 -10.23
N CYS A 115 -6.48 7.90 -9.56
CA CYS A 115 -6.30 7.87 -8.12
C CYS A 115 -6.67 9.22 -7.51
N ASP A 116 -7.46 9.23 -6.44
CA ASP A 116 -7.84 10.46 -5.74
C ASP A 116 -6.76 10.94 -4.77
N GLY A 117 -5.95 10.01 -4.24
CA GLY A 117 -4.83 10.36 -3.37
C GLY A 117 -3.97 9.15 -3.00
N ALA A 118 -2.79 9.46 -2.48
CA ALA A 118 -1.85 8.46 -1.98
C ALA A 118 -1.51 8.72 -0.50
N MET A 119 -1.42 7.64 0.25
CA MET A 119 -0.89 7.62 1.61
C MET A 119 0.51 7.05 1.55
N LEU A 120 1.51 7.80 2.04
CA LEU A 120 2.91 7.42 1.94
C LEU A 120 3.53 7.16 3.31
N ASP A 121 4.36 6.12 3.36
CA ASP A 121 5.16 5.76 4.52
C ASP A 121 6.59 6.32 4.40
N LEU A 122 7.00 7.19 5.31
CA LEU A 122 8.37 7.62 5.48
C LEU A 122 8.90 7.18 6.86
N LYS A 123 9.76 6.18 6.88
CA LYS A 123 10.23 5.57 8.14
C LYS A 123 11.25 6.43 8.89
N ALA A 124 12.00 7.30 8.19
CA ALA A 124 12.80 8.37 8.78
C ALA A 124 13.07 9.45 7.73
N TRP A 125 13.21 10.72 8.15
CA TRP A 125 13.56 11.82 7.26
C TRP A 125 15.03 11.78 6.83
N GLY A 126 15.96 11.48 7.77
CA GLY A 126 17.37 11.30 7.49
C GLY A 126 17.62 10.06 6.64
N SER A 127 18.30 10.21 5.50
CA SER A 127 18.54 9.10 4.56
C SER A 127 19.32 7.95 5.21
N GLU A 128 20.35 8.27 5.98
CA GLU A 128 21.16 7.29 6.68
C GLU A 128 20.35 6.47 7.69
N CYS A 129 19.51 7.14 8.49
CA CYS A 129 18.64 6.48 9.44
C CYS A 129 17.56 5.64 8.72
N HIS A 130 17.00 6.15 7.63
CA HIS A 130 16.04 5.40 6.82
C HIS A 130 16.67 4.12 6.28
N GLN A 131 17.90 4.21 5.77
CA GLN A 131 18.64 3.07 5.27
C GLN A 131 18.94 2.02 6.36
N GLN A 132 19.26 2.47 7.57
CA GLN A 132 19.43 1.55 8.71
C GLN A 132 18.14 0.81 9.10
N LEU A 133 16.99 1.47 8.94
CA LEU A 133 15.69 0.90 9.30
C LEU A 133 15.10 -0.01 8.22
N THR A 134 15.34 0.32 6.93
CA THR A 134 14.63 -0.29 5.81
C THR A 134 15.55 -1.01 4.82
N GLY A 135 16.86 -0.81 4.93
CA GLY A 135 17.83 -1.29 3.96
C GLY A 135 17.90 -0.46 2.66
N ARG A 136 17.13 0.64 2.55
CA ARG A 136 17.07 1.50 1.36
C ARG A 136 17.17 2.98 1.76
N ASP A 137 17.67 3.83 0.85
CA ASP A 137 17.58 5.28 1.02
C ASP A 137 16.13 5.78 0.81
N ASN A 138 15.88 7.05 1.11
CA ASN A 138 14.56 7.65 1.01
C ASN A 138 14.45 8.74 -0.07
N GLN A 139 15.40 8.85 -0.97
CA GLN A 139 15.42 9.93 -1.96
C GLN A 139 14.23 9.84 -2.91
N GLN A 140 13.89 8.60 -3.36
CA GLN A 140 12.74 8.39 -4.23
C GLN A 140 11.43 8.69 -3.49
N ILE A 141 11.32 8.30 -2.21
CA ILE A 141 10.14 8.58 -1.39
C ILE A 141 9.93 10.09 -1.25
N LYS A 142 10.97 10.85 -0.99
CA LYS A 142 10.91 12.33 -0.91
C LYS A 142 10.45 12.96 -2.23
N ARG A 143 10.94 12.46 -3.38
CA ARG A 143 10.46 12.91 -4.70
C ARG A 143 8.99 12.60 -4.88
N SER A 144 8.54 11.42 -4.50
CA SER A 144 7.12 11.03 -4.55
C SER A 144 6.27 11.93 -3.65
N ILE A 145 6.73 12.26 -2.43
CA ILE A 145 6.05 13.19 -1.52
C ILE A 145 5.87 14.56 -2.18
N CYS A 146 6.95 15.14 -2.74
CA CYS A 146 6.90 16.43 -3.41
C CYS A 146 5.93 16.41 -4.60
N LEU A 147 6.08 15.42 -5.50
CA LEU A 147 5.22 15.28 -6.67
C LEU A 147 3.74 15.19 -6.30
N LEU A 148 3.41 14.33 -5.32
CA LEU A 148 2.02 14.14 -4.89
C LEU A 148 1.46 15.38 -4.19
N ALA A 149 2.27 16.08 -3.41
CA ALA A 149 1.89 17.32 -2.77
C ALA A 149 1.62 18.43 -3.81
N GLU A 150 2.51 18.62 -4.78
CA GLU A 150 2.35 19.59 -5.88
C GLU A 150 1.09 19.31 -6.72
N ARG A 151 0.72 18.04 -6.86
CA ARG A 151 -0.49 17.62 -7.59
C ARG A 151 -1.76 17.60 -6.72
N GLY A 152 -1.68 17.97 -5.42
CA GLY A 152 -2.80 17.89 -4.48
C GLY A 152 -3.30 16.48 -4.25
N LYS A 153 -2.40 15.47 -4.41
CA LYS A 153 -2.72 14.02 -4.30
C LYS A 153 -2.03 13.34 -3.11
N LEU A 154 -1.31 14.07 -2.26
CA LEU A 154 -0.80 13.54 -1.00
C LEU A 154 -1.91 13.55 0.05
N ALA A 155 -2.60 12.42 0.22
CA ALA A 155 -3.69 12.29 1.17
C ALA A 155 -3.17 12.18 2.62
N GLU A 156 -2.08 11.44 2.82
CA GLU A 156 -1.49 11.22 4.14
C GLU A 156 0.02 10.96 4.02
N LEU A 157 0.78 11.48 4.98
CA LEU A 157 2.18 11.13 5.17
C LEU A 157 2.36 10.53 6.56
N ARG A 158 2.70 9.24 6.63
CA ARG A 158 2.93 8.52 7.88
C ARG A 158 4.41 8.47 8.22
N LEU A 159 4.73 8.92 9.42
CA LEU A 159 6.08 8.93 9.95
C LEU A 159 6.20 7.93 11.09
N LEU A 160 7.25 7.11 11.05
CA LEU A 160 7.55 6.18 12.14
C LEU A 160 8.26 6.94 13.28
N VAL A 161 7.71 6.86 14.48
CA VAL A 161 8.33 7.39 15.71
C VAL A 161 8.82 6.23 16.56
N ILE A 162 10.13 6.12 16.74
CA ILE A 162 10.77 5.15 17.62
C ILE A 162 11.41 5.94 18.75
N LEU A 163 10.84 5.88 19.95
CA LEU A 163 11.25 6.72 21.09
C LEU A 163 12.74 6.66 21.39
N ALA A 164 13.36 5.48 21.35
CA ALA A 164 14.80 5.30 21.61
C ALA A 164 15.72 5.83 20.49
N ARG A 165 15.21 5.97 19.24
CA ARG A 165 15.96 6.42 18.06
C ARG A 165 15.51 7.77 17.51
N TRP A 166 14.39 8.30 18.01
CA TRP A 166 13.81 9.55 17.51
C TRP A 166 14.79 10.73 17.58
N ILE A 167 15.57 10.83 18.65
CA ILE A 167 16.57 11.89 18.86
C ILE A 167 17.70 11.78 17.83
N ILE A 168 18.07 10.57 17.41
CA ILE A 168 19.17 10.32 16.45
C ILE A 168 18.71 10.54 15.01
N CYS A 169 17.49 10.13 14.68
CA CYS A 169 16.97 10.07 13.31
C CYS A 169 16.24 11.33 12.87
N ASN A 170 15.73 12.12 13.79
CA ASN A 170 14.98 13.34 13.54
C ASN A 170 15.56 14.50 14.36
N THR A 171 16.80 14.89 14.09
CA THR A 171 17.33 16.10 14.69
C THR A 171 16.46 17.30 14.32
N SER A 172 16.17 18.15 15.27
CA SER A 172 15.21 19.26 15.25
C SER A 172 15.33 20.24 14.07
N LYS A 173 16.44 20.22 13.34
CA LYS A 173 16.64 21.04 12.13
C LYS A 173 15.85 20.54 10.90
N ASN A 174 15.61 19.23 10.79
CA ASN A 174 14.94 18.65 9.62
C ASN A 174 13.41 18.73 9.71
N TRP A 175 12.86 18.78 10.94
CA TRP A 175 11.43 18.93 11.15
C TRP A 175 10.90 20.33 10.76
N ARG A 176 11.74 21.36 10.92
CA ARG A 176 11.42 22.72 10.48
C ARG A 176 11.46 22.87 8.96
N CYS A 177 12.29 22.08 8.27
CA CYS A 177 12.30 22.04 6.81
C CYS A 177 11.01 21.38 6.29
N LEU A 178 10.64 20.22 6.85
CA LEU A 178 9.40 19.52 6.49
C LEU A 178 8.16 20.39 6.76
N SER A 179 8.10 21.06 7.92
CA SER A 179 6.99 21.96 8.25
C SER A 179 6.96 23.23 7.42
N ARG A 180 8.11 23.70 6.92
CA ARG A 180 8.18 24.84 5.97
C ARG A 180 7.76 24.42 4.59
N ASP A 181 8.22 23.26 4.12
CA ASP A 181 7.89 22.74 2.80
C ASP A 181 6.43 22.25 2.76
N LEU A 182 5.92 21.64 3.84
CA LEU A 182 4.51 21.30 3.99
C LEU A 182 3.61 22.51 4.35
N ALA A 183 4.14 23.57 4.94
CA ALA A 183 3.38 24.79 5.19
C ALA A 183 3.05 25.56 3.91
N MET A 184 3.78 25.32 2.81
CA MET A 184 3.40 25.80 1.48
C MET A 184 2.14 25.06 0.95
N PHE A 185 1.78 23.91 1.52
CA PHE A 185 0.61 23.11 1.14
C PHE A 185 -0.59 23.30 2.08
N ARG A 186 -0.60 24.35 2.90
CA ARG A 186 -1.79 24.73 3.67
C ARG A 186 -2.81 25.36 2.73
N TYR A 187 -3.87 24.59 2.47
CA TYR A 187 -5.17 25.03 1.97
C TYR A 187 -5.17 25.79 0.64
N ALA A 188 -5.37 25.07 -0.46
CA ALA A 188 -6.20 25.55 -1.54
C ALA A 188 -7.59 24.92 -1.40
#